data_5cb9683c90e741e9731a016f6313c95a
#
_entry.id   5cb9683c90e741e9731a016f6313c95a
#
_cell.length_a   1.000
_cell.length_b   1.000
_cell.length_c   1.000
_cell.angle_alpha   90.00
_cell.angle_beta   90.00
_cell.angle_gamma   90.00
#
_symmetry.space_group_name_H-M   'P 1'
#
loop_
_entity.id
_entity.type
_entity.pdbx_description
1 polymer ?
#
loop_
_entity_poly.entity_id
_entity_poly.type
_entity_poly.pdbx_seq_one_letter_code
_entity_poly.pdbx_strand_id
1 'polypeptide(L)'
;MKAAVLTVSDGVHEGTREDRSGDTLAELLAEEGFEVTRRVVADEAPAISAAIGELAGEAQLVLTTGGTGFTPRDMTPEATRSVIEREAPGIAEAIRADARARTPHALLSRGVAGISGSTLVVNLPGSPGGCR
;
A
#
# COMPACT_ATOMS: atom_id res chain seq x y z
N MET A 1 -6.64 -13.44 -11.94
CA MET A 1 -6.58 -12.96 -10.54
C MET A 1 -6.79 -11.45 -10.48
N LYS A 2 -7.42 -11.00 -9.43
CA LYS A 2 -7.70 -9.58 -9.23
C LYS A 2 -6.74 -8.99 -8.20
N ALA A 3 -6.23 -7.79 -8.49
CA ALA A 3 -5.41 -7.02 -7.57
C ALA A 3 -5.96 -5.59 -7.47
N ALA A 4 -5.77 -4.98 -6.32
CA ALA A 4 -6.16 -3.60 -6.10
C ALA A 4 -4.95 -2.77 -5.70
N VAL A 5 -4.91 -1.54 -6.16
CA VAL A 5 -3.90 -0.55 -5.76
C VAL A 5 -4.63 0.56 -5.02
N LEU A 6 -4.31 0.73 -3.76
CA LEU A 6 -4.86 1.78 -2.91
C LEU A 6 -3.78 2.84 -2.69
N THR A 7 -4.01 4.03 -3.22
CA THR A 7 -3.14 5.18 -2.99
C THR A 7 -3.62 5.96 -1.78
N VAL A 8 -2.75 6.11 -0.79
CA VAL A 8 -3.03 6.87 0.43
C VAL A 8 -2.27 8.18 0.34
N SER A 9 -2.96 9.25 0.03
CA SER A 9 -2.36 10.57 -0.13
C SER A 9 -3.42 11.66 -0.13
N ASP A 10 -3.27 12.65 0.74
CA ASP A 10 -4.12 13.83 0.75
C ASP A 10 -4.01 14.59 -0.58
N GLY A 11 -2.78 14.76 -1.08
CA GLY A 11 -2.54 15.49 -2.31
C GLY A 11 -3.18 14.85 -3.54
N VAL A 12 -3.05 13.53 -3.69
CA VAL A 12 -3.67 12.80 -4.80
C VAL A 12 -5.20 12.83 -4.66
N HIS A 13 -5.71 12.63 -3.45
CA HIS A 13 -7.14 12.64 -3.17
C HIS A 13 -7.78 14.00 -3.49
N GLU A 14 -7.09 15.09 -3.20
CA GLU A 14 -7.54 16.44 -3.48
C GLU A 14 -7.30 16.88 -4.92
N GLY A 15 -6.56 16.10 -5.70
CA GLY A 15 -6.23 16.42 -7.08
C GLY A 15 -5.07 17.38 -7.25
N THR A 16 -4.29 17.66 -6.20
CA THR A 16 -3.15 18.58 -6.25
C THR A 16 -1.83 17.90 -6.62
N ARG A 17 -1.79 16.57 -6.67
CA ARG A 17 -0.61 15.78 -7.03
C ARG A 17 -1.00 14.64 -7.95
N GLU A 18 -0.04 14.24 -8.81
CA GLU A 18 -0.18 13.07 -9.65
C GLU A 18 0.09 11.80 -8.85
N ASP A 19 -0.62 10.73 -9.17
CA ASP A 19 -0.47 9.43 -8.52
C ASP A 19 0.57 8.56 -9.23
N ARG A 20 1.84 8.96 -9.17
CA ARG A 20 2.93 8.26 -9.86
C ARG A 20 3.19 6.86 -9.33
N SER A 21 3.21 6.70 -8.03
CA SER A 21 3.44 5.37 -7.44
C SER A 21 2.28 4.43 -7.73
N GLY A 22 1.05 4.92 -7.65
CA GLY A 22 -0.13 4.14 -8.01
C GLY A 22 -0.12 3.72 -9.47
N ASP A 23 0.26 4.65 -10.37
CA ASP A 23 0.39 4.34 -11.80
C ASP A 23 1.43 3.24 -12.03
N THR A 24 2.60 3.35 -11.39
CA THR A 24 3.67 2.36 -11.51
C THR A 24 3.22 0.98 -11.05
N LEU A 25 2.57 0.90 -9.89
CA LEU A 25 2.06 -0.37 -9.37
C LEU A 25 1.01 -0.99 -10.28
N ALA A 26 0.07 -0.19 -10.77
CA ALA A 26 -0.98 -0.67 -11.65
C ALA A 26 -0.40 -1.24 -12.95
N GLU A 27 0.59 -0.57 -13.53
CA GLU A 27 1.27 -1.04 -14.73
C GLU A 27 2.00 -2.37 -14.50
N LEU A 28 2.75 -2.47 -13.39
CA LEU A 28 3.48 -3.69 -13.06
C LEU A 28 2.54 -4.88 -12.83
N LEU A 29 1.44 -4.65 -12.13
CA LEU A 29 0.45 -5.70 -11.88
C LEU A 29 -0.24 -6.14 -13.17
N ALA A 30 -0.56 -5.21 -14.05
CA ALA A 30 -1.16 -5.53 -15.34
C ALA A 30 -0.22 -6.37 -16.21
N GLU A 31 1.07 -6.05 -16.19
CA GLU A 31 2.10 -6.82 -16.90
C GLU A 31 2.18 -8.26 -16.39
N GLU A 32 1.92 -8.48 -15.10
CA GLU A 32 1.90 -9.82 -14.50
C GLU A 32 0.57 -10.55 -14.66
N GLY A 33 -0.36 -9.98 -15.39
CA GLY A 33 -1.63 -10.63 -15.72
C GLY A 33 -2.79 -10.40 -14.75
N PHE A 34 -2.65 -9.47 -13.80
CA PHE A 34 -3.73 -9.13 -12.88
C PHE A 34 -4.76 -8.20 -13.53
N GLU A 35 -6.02 -8.38 -13.16
CA GLU A 35 -7.03 -7.36 -13.38
C GLU A 35 -6.91 -6.37 -12.22
N VAL A 36 -6.64 -5.10 -12.53
CA VAL A 36 -6.30 -4.09 -11.52
C VAL A 36 -7.44 -3.12 -11.28
N THR A 37 -7.81 -2.97 -10.02
CA THR A 37 -8.72 -1.92 -9.54
C THR A 37 -7.91 -0.88 -8.79
N ARG A 38 -8.23 0.39 -8.97
CA ARG A 38 -7.51 1.48 -8.31
C ARG A 38 -8.45 2.28 -7.43
N ARG A 39 -7.93 2.74 -6.30
CA ARG A 39 -8.65 3.65 -5.40
C ARG A 39 -7.68 4.61 -4.75
N VAL A 40 -8.14 5.81 -4.46
CA VAL A 40 -7.37 6.85 -3.76
C VAL A 40 -8.15 7.26 -2.52
N VAL A 41 -7.48 7.36 -1.38
CA VAL A 41 -8.06 7.87 -0.14
C VAL A 41 -7.15 8.90 0.50
N ALA A 42 -7.72 9.75 1.34
CA ALA A 42 -6.95 10.69 2.16
C ALA A 42 -6.20 9.93 3.27
N ASP A 43 -5.19 10.58 3.85
CA ASP A 43 -4.39 10.04 4.96
C ASP A 43 -5.18 10.07 6.28
N GLU A 44 -6.25 9.32 6.35
CA GLU A 44 -7.10 9.18 7.52
C GLU A 44 -7.35 7.71 7.80
N ALA A 45 -7.07 7.28 9.03
CA ALA A 45 -7.16 5.87 9.39
C ALA A 45 -8.51 5.22 9.09
N PRO A 46 -9.67 5.84 9.40
CA PRO A 46 -10.96 5.23 9.07
C PRO A 46 -11.18 5.04 7.57
N ALA A 47 -10.76 6.02 6.74
CA ALA A 47 -10.89 5.94 5.30
C ALA A 47 -10.01 4.82 4.73
N ILE A 48 -8.78 4.70 5.24
CA ILE A 48 -7.83 3.67 4.81
C ILE A 48 -8.36 2.28 5.17
N SER A 49 -8.79 2.08 6.42
CA SER A 49 -9.32 0.81 6.91
C SER A 49 -10.53 0.36 6.12
N ALA A 50 -11.47 1.27 5.86
CA ALA A 50 -12.68 0.96 5.10
C ALA A 50 -12.33 0.54 3.66
N ALA A 51 -11.43 1.28 3.02
CA ALA A 51 -11.02 0.98 1.64
C ALA A 51 -10.32 -0.39 1.55
N ILE A 52 -9.40 -0.69 2.48
CA ILE A 52 -8.71 -1.98 2.48
C ILE A 52 -9.73 -3.12 2.68
N GLY A 53 -10.66 -2.96 3.61
CA GLY A 53 -11.70 -3.98 3.86
C GLY A 53 -12.57 -4.24 2.64
N GLU A 54 -13.00 -3.20 1.94
CA GLU A 54 -13.80 -3.33 0.74
C GLU A 54 -13.01 -3.99 -0.40
N LEU A 55 -11.78 -3.56 -0.62
CA LEU A 55 -10.93 -4.11 -1.69
C LEU A 55 -10.53 -5.56 -1.41
N ALA A 56 -10.31 -5.91 -0.15
CA ALA A 56 -10.00 -7.28 0.23
C ALA A 56 -11.15 -8.25 -0.06
N GLY A 57 -12.38 -7.75 -0.07
CA GLY A 57 -13.55 -8.55 -0.47
C GLY A 57 -13.65 -8.81 -1.97
N GLU A 58 -12.92 -8.06 -2.77
CA GLU A 58 -13.00 -8.13 -4.23
C GLU A 58 -11.72 -8.67 -4.91
N ALA A 59 -10.59 -8.60 -4.23
CA ALA A 59 -9.29 -8.93 -4.83
C ALA A 59 -8.52 -9.93 -3.96
N GLN A 60 -7.58 -10.63 -4.57
CA GLN A 60 -6.68 -11.57 -3.89
C GLN A 60 -5.42 -10.88 -3.39
N LEU A 61 -5.10 -9.71 -3.94
CA LEU A 61 -3.94 -8.92 -3.57
C LEU A 61 -4.35 -7.45 -3.47
N VAL A 62 -4.02 -6.80 -2.34
CA VAL A 62 -4.20 -5.37 -2.16
C VAL A 62 -2.86 -4.75 -1.84
N LEU A 63 -2.38 -3.89 -2.72
CA LEU A 63 -1.14 -3.13 -2.50
C LEU A 63 -1.52 -1.69 -2.16
N THR A 64 -1.01 -1.19 -1.03
CA THR A 64 -1.18 0.22 -0.68
C THR A 64 0.12 0.96 -0.95
N THR A 65 0.04 2.22 -1.31
CA THR A 65 1.21 3.09 -1.44
C THR A 65 0.95 4.39 -0.71
N GLY A 66 1.94 4.84 0.06
CA GLY A 66 1.86 6.06 0.85
C GLY A 66 1.51 5.83 2.32
N GLY A 67 1.69 6.85 3.12
CA GLY A 67 1.30 6.87 4.53
C GLY A 67 2.08 5.96 5.46
N THR A 68 3.30 5.55 5.09
CA THR A 68 4.11 4.60 5.89
C THR A 68 5.25 5.24 6.69
N GLY A 69 5.36 6.57 6.70
CA GLY A 69 6.43 7.28 7.40
C GLY A 69 6.12 7.57 8.86
N PHE A 70 6.77 8.61 9.40
CA PHE A 70 6.69 8.97 10.83
C PHE A 70 5.89 10.24 11.11
N THR A 71 5.29 10.88 10.10
CA THR A 71 4.49 12.06 10.36
C THR A 71 3.15 11.69 11.00
N PRO A 72 2.48 12.62 11.71
CA PRO A 72 1.17 12.33 12.29
C PRO A 72 0.10 11.91 11.29
N ARG A 73 0.26 12.26 10.02
CA ARG A 73 -0.66 11.87 8.94
C ARG A 73 -0.36 10.48 8.36
N ASP A 74 0.77 9.88 8.73
CA ASP A 74 1.15 8.56 8.21
C ASP A 74 0.49 7.45 9.04
N MET A 75 -0.73 7.07 8.67
CA MET A 75 -1.56 6.15 9.42
C MET A 75 -1.83 4.82 8.70
N THR A 76 -1.19 4.58 7.55
CA THR A 76 -1.44 3.36 6.78
C THR A 76 -1.12 2.08 7.56
N PRO A 77 0.03 1.97 8.28
CA PRO A 77 0.31 0.73 9.02
C PRO A 77 -0.74 0.44 10.10
N GLU A 78 -1.14 1.45 10.86
CA GLU A 78 -2.14 1.30 11.93
C GLU A 78 -3.50 0.88 11.36
N ALA A 79 -3.91 1.54 10.27
CA ALA A 79 -5.18 1.21 9.61
C ALA A 79 -5.15 -0.21 9.03
N THR A 80 -4.02 -0.62 8.45
CA THR A 80 -3.85 -1.95 7.88
C THR A 80 -3.92 -3.02 8.97
N ARG A 81 -3.24 -2.81 10.10
CA ARG A 81 -3.28 -3.74 11.22
C ARG A 81 -4.68 -3.96 11.77
N SER A 82 -5.55 -2.96 11.68
CA SER A 82 -6.92 -3.08 12.16
C SER A 82 -7.77 -4.02 11.30
N VAL A 83 -7.38 -4.32 10.07
CA VAL A 83 -8.16 -5.15 9.15
C VAL A 83 -7.50 -6.48 8.79
N ILE A 84 -6.20 -6.64 8.98
CA ILE A 84 -5.56 -7.94 8.74
C ILE A 84 -5.76 -8.86 9.95
N GLU A 85 -5.90 -10.14 9.68
CA GLU A 85 -6.09 -11.15 10.71
C GLU A 85 -4.78 -11.76 11.18
N ARG A 86 -3.83 -11.90 10.25
CA ARG A 86 -2.50 -12.47 10.52
C ARG A 86 -1.44 -11.64 9.82
N GLU A 87 -0.42 -11.24 10.55
CA GLU A 87 0.68 -10.47 10.01
C GLU A 87 1.69 -11.37 9.29
N ALA A 88 2.26 -10.87 8.19
CA ALA A 88 3.32 -11.55 7.44
C ALA A 88 4.57 -10.66 7.44
N PRO A 89 5.30 -10.57 8.56
CA PRO A 89 6.38 -9.59 8.72
C PRO A 89 7.54 -9.80 7.77
N GLY A 90 7.78 -11.01 7.30
CA GLY A 90 8.87 -11.30 6.36
C GLY A 90 8.74 -10.56 5.05
N ILE A 91 7.52 -10.33 4.56
CA ILE A 91 7.29 -9.59 3.32
C ILE A 91 7.68 -8.11 3.51
N ALA A 92 7.24 -7.49 4.59
CA ALA A 92 7.58 -6.10 4.89
C ALA A 92 9.09 -5.92 5.12
N GLU A 93 9.72 -6.86 5.80
CA GLU A 93 11.16 -6.85 6.02
C GLU A 93 11.94 -6.97 4.72
N ALA A 94 11.51 -7.85 3.82
CA ALA A 94 12.15 -8.03 2.52
C ALA A 94 12.06 -6.75 1.66
N ILE A 95 10.90 -6.09 1.69
CA ILE A 95 10.70 -4.83 0.97
C ILE A 95 11.64 -3.74 1.51
N ARG A 96 11.73 -3.60 2.83
CA ARG A 96 12.63 -2.62 3.45
C ARG A 96 14.11 -2.94 3.16
N ALA A 97 14.49 -4.21 3.21
CA ALA A 97 15.87 -4.63 2.94
C ALA A 97 16.27 -4.35 1.49
N ASP A 98 15.39 -4.63 0.54
CA ASP A 98 15.63 -4.34 -0.88
C ASP A 98 15.72 -2.84 -1.13
N ALA A 99 14.81 -2.06 -0.58
CA ALA A 99 14.79 -0.61 -0.74
C ALA A 99 15.98 0.07 -0.06
N ARG A 100 16.49 -0.48 1.04
CA ARG A 100 17.66 0.07 1.75
C ARG A 100 18.91 0.08 0.88
N ALA A 101 19.04 -0.85 -0.04
CA ALA A 101 20.17 -0.87 -0.98
C ALA A 101 20.17 0.35 -1.90
N ARG A 102 19.02 1.01 -2.08
CA ARG A 102 18.86 2.18 -2.94
C ARG A 102 18.79 3.49 -2.16
N THR A 103 18.26 3.46 -0.94
CA THR A 103 18.17 4.64 -0.08
C THR A 103 18.12 4.26 1.40
N PRO A 104 18.91 4.93 2.26
CA PRO A 104 18.82 4.69 3.70
C PRO A 104 17.48 5.11 4.30
N HIS A 105 16.72 5.97 3.64
CA HIS A 105 15.40 6.39 4.11
C HIS A 105 14.39 5.23 4.15
N ALA A 106 14.67 4.12 3.49
CA ALA A 106 13.84 2.93 3.55
C ALA A 106 13.68 2.38 4.96
N LEU A 107 14.65 2.62 5.85
CA LEU A 107 14.55 2.22 7.26
C LEU A 107 13.44 2.95 8.01
N LEU A 108 12.97 4.07 7.48
CA LEU A 108 11.90 4.85 8.07
C LEU A 108 10.51 4.37 7.66
N SER A 109 10.42 3.39 6.78
CA SER A 109 9.13 2.82 6.42
C SER A 109 8.63 1.91 7.54
N ARG A 110 7.41 2.16 8.02
CA ARG A 110 6.72 1.35 9.02
C ARG A 110 5.69 0.41 8.38
N GLY A 111 5.77 0.22 7.07
CA GLY A 111 4.81 -0.61 6.33
C GLY A 111 4.70 -2.02 6.87
N VAL A 112 3.50 -2.58 6.80
CA VAL A 112 3.19 -3.94 7.25
C VAL A 112 2.62 -4.76 6.10
N ALA A 113 2.59 -6.07 6.27
CA ALA A 113 1.94 -6.99 5.35
C ALA A 113 1.21 -8.05 6.14
N GLY A 114 0.11 -8.54 5.61
CA GLY A 114 -0.67 -9.56 6.29
C GLY A 114 -1.82 -10.08 5.47
N ILE A 115 -2.60 -10.95 6.08
CA ILE A 115 -3.71 -11.64 5.43
C ILE A 115 -5.03 -11.19 6.04
N SER A 116 -5.98 -10.80 5.19
CA SER A 116 -7.36 -10.54 5.55
C SER A 116 -8.23 -11.50 4.75
N GLY A 117 -8.83 -12.47 5.43
CA GLY A 117 -9.53 -13.56 4.76
C GLY A 117 -8.57 -14.35 3.88
N SER A 118 -8.81 -14.37 2.58
CA SER A 118 -7.93 -15.01 1.59
C SER A 118 -7.13 -13.98 0.77
N THR A 119 -7.10 -12.73 1.22
CA THR A 119 -6.42 -11.64 0.52
C THR A 119 -5.11 -11.27 1.21
N LEU A 120 -4.05 -11.14 0.42
CA LEU A 120 -2.78 -10.59 0.90
C LEU A 120 -2.81 -9.08 0.77
N VAL A 121 -2.51 -8.39 1.86
CA VAL A 121 -2.45 -6.92 1.92
C VAL A 121 -1.01 -6.52 2.20
N VAL A 122 -0.43 -5.65 1.38
CA VAL A 122 0.97 -5.20 1.53
C VAL A 122 1.05 -3.69 1.41
N ASN A 123 1.69 -3.05 2.40
CA ASN A 123 1.98 -1.63 2.35
C ASN A 123 3.30 -1.39 1.63
N LEU A 124 3.30 -0.44 0.70
CA LEU A 124 4.49 -0.02 -0.04
C LEU A 124 4.76 1.46 0.19
N PRO A 125 6.03 1.90 0.07
CA PRO A 125 6.36 3.32 0.20
C PRO A 125 5.67 4.18 -0.84
N GLY A 126 5.52 5.48 -0.54
CA GLY A 126 4.84 6.42 -1.43
C GLY A 126 5.66 6.92 -2.61
N SER A 127 6.89 6.46 -2.79
CA SER A 127 7.71 6.87 -3.94
C SER A 127 7.66 5.84 -5.06
N PRO A 128 7.69 6.25 -6.35
CA PRO A 128 7.71 5.30 -7.46
C PRO A 128 8.88 4.33 -7.41
N GLY A 129 10.05 4.78 -6.94
CA GLY A 129 11.23 3.93 -6.76
C GLY A 129 11.01 2.82 -5.73
N GLY A 130 10.27 3.11 -4.66
CA GLY A 130 9.94 2.15 -3.62
C GLY A 130 8.94 1.10 -4.06
N CYS A 131 8.20 1.34 -5.15
CA CYS A 131 7.21 0.43 -5.68
C CYS A 131 7.75 -0.55 -6.71
N ARG A 132 9.01 -0.43 -7.07
CA ARG A 132 9.66 -1.31 -8.05
C ARG A 132 10.52 -2.41 -7.39
#